data_fbe3091c933f8e02ccad651cba3a75bf
#
_entry.id   fbe3091c933f8e02ccad651cba3a75bf
#
_cell.length_a   1.000
_cell.length_b   1.000
_cell.length_c   1.000
_cell.angle_alpha   90.00
_cell.angle_beta   90.00
_cell.angle_gamma   90.00
#
_symmetry.space_group_name_H-M   'P 1'
#
loop_
_entity.id
_entity.type
_entity.pdbx_description
1 polymer ?
#
loop_
_entity_poly.entity_id
_entity_poly.type
_entity_poly.pdbx_seq_one_letter_code
_entity_poly.pdbx_strand_id
1 'polypeptide(L)'
;MKKRPTSAYIHIPFCTQICYYCDFSKVFIKNQPVDDYLAALMEEVKFYDLPALRTLYIGGGTPSALSEDQLDYLLTNLEDLLDLSQLEEFTIEANPGDLTADKIAVLKKSKCNRVSLGVQTFDDRMLKKIGRSHNQAQIYETIAALKEAGFHNISIDLIYALPGQTMEQVVDNVAKALELDIPHMSLYSLILENHTVFMNRQRRGNLHLPNEDVESDMFDYILQELEKNGFEHYEISNFTKPGFESRHNLMYWDNSEYYGLGAGASGYIDGMRYRNRGPIQHYLKSIREKGHSRLHEEFLSQTEQMEEEMFLGLRKKTGVSIERFEEKFGISFEDRYGQVVRDLKNEGLLQEEDRWLRMTKKGLFLGDTVAERFIIED
;
A
#
# COMPACT_ATOMS: atom_id res chain seq x y z
N MET A 1 4.03 -26.63 -15.06
CA MET A 1 3.11 -26.22 -13.98
C MET A 1 3.14 -24.71 -13.89
N LYS A 2 1.97 -24.04 -13.85
CA LYS A 2 1.90 -22.61 -13.61
C LYS A 2 2.54 -22.29 -12.25
N LYS A 3 3.35 -21.25 -12.16
CA LYS A 3 4.04 -20.90 -10.91
C LYS A 3 3.00 -20.29 -9.96
N ARG A 4 2.82 -20.87 -8.77
CA ARG A 4 1.88 -20.33 -7.75
C ARG A 4 2.40 -19.00 -7.21
N PRO A 5 1.50 -18.04 -6.85
CA PRO A 5 1.90 -16.77 -6.26
C PRO A 5 2.71 -16.96 -4.98
N THR A 6 3.76 -16.18 -4.81
CA THR A 6 4.65 -16.23 -3.61
C THR A 6 4.48 -15.03 -2.69
N SER A 7 3.36 -14.32 -2.83
CA SER A 7 3.03 -13.12 -2.05
C SER A 7 1.63 -13.23 -1.48
N ALA A 8 1.44 -12.78 -0.23
CA ALA A 8 0.14 -12.75 0.41
C ALA A 8 -0.10 -11.42 1.14
N TYR A 9 -1.31 -10.87 0.97
CA TYR A 9 -1.83 -9.75 1.72
C TYR A 9 -2.91 -10.24 2.70
N ILE A 10 -2.81 -9.85 3.95
CA ILE A 10 -3.78 -10.17 4.99
C ILE A 10 -4.43 -8.88 5.47
N HIS A 11 -5.75 -8.84 5.39
CA HIS A 11 -6.54 -7.69 5.80
C HIS A 11 -7.04 -7.85 7.24
N ILE A 12 -6.73 -6.88 8.09
CA ILE A 12 -7.26 -6.77 9.46
C ILE A 12 -8.18 -5.54 9.50
N PRO A 13 -9.51 -5.71 9.45
CA PRO A 13 -10.44 -4.61 9.21
C PRO A 13 -10.74 -3.75 10.45
N PHE A 14 -10.02 -3.91 11.54
CA PHE A 14 -10.32 -3.26 12.81
C PHE A 14 -9.54 -1.98 12.99
N CYS A 15 -10.21 -0.93 13.49
CA CYS A 15 -9.61 0.34 13.89
C CYS A 15 -10.10 0.78 15.25
N THR A 16 -9.21 1.36 16.05
CA THR A 16 -9.56 2.06 17.30
C THR A 16 -10.22 3.40 17.01
N GLN A 17 -9.84 4.05 15.88
CA GLN A 17 -10.35 5.32 15.38
C GLN A 17 -10.51 5.27 13.87
N ILE A 18 -11.61 5.80 13.33
CA ILE A 18 -11.82 5.92 11.88
C ILE A 18 -11.44 7.33 11.43
N CYS A 19 -10.44 7.43 10.56
CA CYS A 19 -9.97 8.67 9.98
C CYS A 19 -10.96 9.25 8.97
N TYR A 20 -11.03 10.59 8.85
CA TYR A 20 -12.06 11.26 8.06
C TYR A 20 -11.87 11.16 6.54
N TYR A 21 -10.67 10.80 6.09
CA TYR A 21 -10.30 10.60 4.68
C TYR A 21 -10.34 9.14 4.22
N CYS A 22 -10.39 8.18 5.14
CA CYS A 22 -10.16 6.77 4.86
C CYS A 22 -11.38 6.11 4.21
N ASP A 23 -11.18 5.38 3.13
CA ASP A 23 -12.16 4.59 2.38
C ASP A 23 -11.95 3.06 2.50
N PHE A 24 -10.84 2.62 3.12
CA PHE A 24 -10.53 1.19 3.27
C PHE A 24 -11.66 0.42 3.96
N SER A 25 -11.71 -0.88 3.69
CA SER A 25 -12.64 -1.78 4.39
C SER A 25 -12.29 -1.86 5.87
N LYS A 26 -13.02 -1.14 6.72
CA LYS A 26 -12.74 -1.01 8.14
C LYS A 26 -14.00 -0.90 8.99
N VAL A 27 -13.87 -1.29 10.26
CA VAL A 27 -14.90 -1.12 11.28
C VAL A 27 -14.24 -0.72 12.60
N PHE A 28 -15.00 -0.06 13.49
CA PHE A 28 -14.54 0.12 14.87
C PHE A 28 -14.37 -1.24 15.55
N ILE A 29 -13.23 -1.47 16.19
CA ILE A 29 -12.91 -2.74 16.88
C ILE A 29 -13.87 -3.04 18.03
N LYS A 30 -14.40 -2.00 18.68
CA LYS A 30 -15.29 -2.14 19.83
C LYS A 30 -16.53 -2.97 19.48
N ASN A 31 -16.80 -4.00 20.27
CA ASN A 31 -17.93 -4.94 20.12
C ASN A 31 -17.87 -5.79 18.82
N GLN A 32 -16.74 -5.91 18.16
CA GLN A 32 -16.56 -6.83 17.05
C GLN A 32 -16.13 -8.21 17.55
N PRO A 33 -16.48 -9.28 16.85
CA PRO A 33 -16.03 -10.64 17.15
C PRO A 33 -14.60 -10.86 16.63
N VAL A 34 -13.62 -10.19 17.25
CA VAL A 34 -12.23 -10.17 16.78
C VAL A 34 -11.61 -11.57 16.82
N ASP A 35 -11.81 -12.30 17.91
CA ASP A 35 -11.24 -13.64 18.08
C ASP A 35 -11.85 -14.65 17.08
N ASP A 36 -13.18 -14.58 16.86
CA ASP A 36 -13.84 -15.38 15.81
C ASP A 36 -13.31 -15.03 14.41
N TYR A 37 -13.02 -13.74 14.18
CA TYR A 37 -12.46 -13.28 12.92
C TYR A 37 -11.06 -13.84 12.68
N LEU A 38 -10.18 -13.77 13.68
CA LEU A 38 -8.83 -14.30 13.60
C LEU A 38 -8.83 -15.82 13.39
N ALA A 39 -9.72 -16.54 14.09
CA ALA A 39 -9.89 -17.97 13.89
C ALA A 39 -10.36 -18.32 12.47
N ALA A 40 -11.34 -17.57 11.93
CA ALA A 40 -11.83 -17.75 10.58
C ALA A 40 -10.74 -17.42 9.53
N LEU A 41 -9.92 -16.40 9.79
CA LEU A 41 -8.78 -16.05 8.93
C LEU A 41 -7.76 -17.21 8.84
N MET A 42 -7.48 -17.90 9.94
CA MET A 42 -6.61 -19.08 9.94
C MET A 42 -7.20 -20.23 9.10
N GLU A 43 -8.51 -20.41 9.13
CA GLU A 43 -9.19 -21.39 8.26
C GLU A 43 -9.09 -20.99 6.77
N GLU A 44 -9.20 -19.70 6.43
CA GLU A 44 -8.98 -19.23 5.06
C GLU A 44 -7.54 -19.44 4.60
N VAL A 45 -6.55 -19.18 5.45
CA VAL A 45 -5.13 -19.46 5.17
C VAL A 45 -4.91 -20.94 4.84
N LYS A 46 -5.48 -21.85 5.65
CA LYS A 46 -5.40 -23.30 5.42
C LYS A 46 -6.07 -23.72 4.11
N PHE A 47 -7.20 -23.10 3.76
CA PHE A 47 -7.94 -23.42 2.53
C PHE A 47 -7.09 -23.21 1.27
N TYR A 48 -6.29 -22.15 1.23
CA TYR A 48 -5.47 -21.82 0.06
C TYR A 48 -4.19 -22.65 -0.05
N ASP A 49 -3.74 -23.31 1.04
CA ASP A 49 -2.50 -24.12 1.04
C ASP A 49 -1.35 -23.39 0.32
N LEU A 50 -0.95 -22.23 0.86
CA LEU A 50 -0.02 -21.31 0.20
C LEU A 50 1.37 -21.95 0.01
N PRO A 51 2.06 -21.68 -1.11
CA PRO A 51 3.45 -22.12 -1.30
C PRO A 51 4.40 -21.31 -0.38
N ALA A 52 5.69 -21.61 -0.42
CA ALA A 52 6.68 -20.79 0.25
C ALA A 52 6.56 -19.32 -0.18
N LEU A 53 6.34 -18.43 0.80
CA LEU A 53 6.12 -17.01 0.56
C LEU A 53 7.44 -16.25 0.55
N ARG A 54 7.57 -15.32 -0.41
CA ARG A 54 8.62 -14.29 -0.43
C ARG A 54 8.20 -13.02 0.28
N THR A 55 6.92 -12.63 0.15
CA THR A 55 6.41 -11.45 0.85
C THR A 55 5.09 -11.74 1.55
N LEU A 56 4.95 -11.24 2.79
CA LEU A 56 3.73 -11.25 3.58
C LEU A 56 3.45 -9.83 4.07
N TYR A 57 2.25 -9.34 3.84
CA TYR A 57 1.85 -7.99 4.26
C TYR A 57 0.55 -8.07 5.07
N ILE A 58 0.56 -7.56 6.29
CA ILE A 58 -0.62 -7.43 7.14
C ILE A 58 -1.00 -5.96 7.25
N GLY A 59 -2.15 -5.61 6.68
CA GLY A 59 -2.64 -4.22 6.65
C GLY A 59 -4.14 -4.11 6.75
N GLY A 60 -4.69 -2.98 6.29
CA GLY A 60 -6.13 -2.79 6.11
C GLY A 60 -6.76 -1.69 6.95
N GLY A 61 -7.43 -2.03 8.04
CA GLY A 61 -7.88 -1.07 9.05
C GLY A 61 -6.68 -0.60 9.86
N THR A 62 -6.30 -1.37 10.85
CA THR A 62 -5.12 -1.11 11.68
C THR A 62 -4.75 -2.39 12.44
N PRO A 63 -3.78 -3.19 11.99
CA PRO A 63 -3.37 -4.40 12.71
C PRO A 63 -2.93 -4.14 14.15
N SER A 64 -2.29 -2.99 14.44
CA SER A 64 -1.93 -2.59 15.81
C SER A 64 -3.11 -2.25 16.71
N ALA A 65 -4.36 -2.21 16.20
CA ALA A 65 -5.56 -2.09 17.01
C ALA A 65 -5.90 -3.38 17.79
N LEU A 66 -5.37 -4.52 17.36
CA LEU A 66 -5.50 -5.80 18.07
C LEU A 66 -4.87 -5.70 19.47
N SER A 67 -5.42 -6.46 20.44
CA SER A 67 -4.77 -6.62 21.73
C SER A 67 -3.43 -7.34 21.59
N GLU A 68 -2.59 -7.32 22.62
CA GLU A 68 -1.34 -8.07 22.67
C GLU A 68 -1.56 -9.56 22.38
N ASP A 69 -2.50 -10.18 23.12
CA ASP A 69 -2.84 -11.61 22.96
C ASP A 69 -3.36 -11.91 21.54
N GLN A 70 -4.18 -11.02 20.96
CA GLN A 70 -4.71 -11.19 19.60
C GLN A 70 -3.63 -11.05 18.54
N LEU A 71 -2.68 -10.12 18.74
CA LEU A 71 -1.54 -9.94 17.84
C LEU A 71 -0.58 -11.14 17.91
N ASP A 72 -0.29 -11.63 19.12
CA ASP A 72 0.52 -12.83 19.33
C ASP A 72 -0.14 -14.06 18.71
N TYR A 73 -1.44 -14.25 18.93
CA TYR A 73 -2.23 -15.31 18.28
C TYR A 73 -2.13 -15.24 16.75
N LEU A 74 -2.33 -14.04 16.16
CA LEU A 74 -2.27 -13.86 14.73
C LEU A 74 -0.90 -14.26 14.16
N LEU A 75 0.17 -13.70 14.73
CA LEU A 75 1.53 -13.90 14.20
C LEU A 75 2.02 -15.33 14.39
N THR A 76 1.80 -15.91 15.58
CA THR A 76 2.21 -17.30 15.87
C THR A 76 1.48 -18.29 14.95
N ASN A 77 0.15 -18.17 14.80
CA ASN A 77 -0.57 -19.10 13.92
C ASN A 77 -0.22 -18.93 12.44
N LEU A 78 0.06 -17.70 11.97
CA LEU A 78 0.54 -17.50 10.60
C LEU A 78 1.90 -18.15 10.37
N GLU A 79 2.82 -18.05 11.33
CA GLU A 79 4.14 -18.67 11.23
C GLU A 79 4.09 -20.19 11.29
N ASP A 80 3.12 -20.76 12.00
CA ASP A 80 2.90 -22.20 12.06
C ASP A 80 2.24 -22.76 10.77
N LEU A 81 1.41 -21.96 10.11
CA LEU A 81 0.63 -22.39 8.95
C LEU A 81 1.31 -22.12 7.61
N LEU A 82 2.20 -21.11 7.55
CA LEU A 82 2.82 -20.66 6.30
C LEU A 82 4.27 -21.16 6.17
N ASP A 83 4.64 -21.56 4.98
CA ASP A 83 6.06 -21.74 4.66
C ASP A 83 6.72 -20.38 4.41
N LEU A 84 7.43 -19.90 5.43
CA LEU A 84 8.19 -18.66 5.41
C LEU A 84 9.70 -18.89 5.23
N SER A 85 10.10 -20.01 4.65
CA SER A 85 11.52 -20.35 4.42
C SER A 85 12.19 -19.48 3.36
N GLN A 86 11.40 -18.88 2.45
CA GLN A 86 11.85 -17.98 1.39
C GLN A 86 11.49 -16.51 1.67
N LEU A 87 11.09 -16.19 2.90
CA LEU A 87 10.60 -14.88 3.26
C LEU A 87 11.68 -13.79 3.13
N GLU A 88 11.41 -12.79 2.33
CA GLU A 88 12.25 -11.62 2.14
C GLU A 88 11.70 -10.40 2.89
N GLU A 89 10.37 -10.22 2.88
CA GLU A 89 9.69 -9.13 3.56
C GLU A 89 8.42 -9.60 4.25
N PHE A 90 8.31 -9.30 5.55
CA PHE A 90 7.08 -9.42 6.33
C PHE A 90 6.76 -8.05 6.91
N THR A 91 5.81 -7.37 6.30
CA THR A 91 5.36 -6.04 6.72
C THR A 91 4.12 -6.12 7.57
N ILE A 92 4.06 -5.28 8.61
CA ILE A 92 2.83 -4.98 9.37
C ILE A 92 2.58 -3.47 9.41
N GLU A 93 1.33 -3.07 9.17
CA GLU A 93 0.87 -1.69 9.37
C GLU A 93 0.53 -1.41 10.83
N ALA A 94 0.85 -0.22 11.29
CA ALA A 94 0.55 0.22 12.64
C ALA A 94 0.30 1.73 12.71
N ASN A 95 -0.37 2.16 13.77
CA ASN A 95 -0.46 3.57 14.12
C ASN A 95 0.49 3.90 15.28
N PRO A 96 1.13 5.08 15.27
CA PRO A 96 1.81 5.61 16.45
C PRO A 96 0.82 5.67 17.64
N GLY A 97 1.30 5.26 18.82
CA GLY A 97 0.46 5.20 20.03
C GLY A 97 -0.36 3.92 20.20
N ASP A 98 -0.65 3.16 19.13
CA ASP A 98 -1.28 1.83 19.24
C ASP A 98 -0.23 0.72 19.50
N LEU A 99 1.03 0.92 19.12
CA LEU A 99 2.14 0.03 19.38
C LEU A 99 2.73 0.26 20.78
N THR A 100 2.23 -0.50 21.75
CA THR A 100 2.80 -0.54 23.10
C THR A 100 4.11 -1.32 23.12
N ALA A 101 4.92 -1.18 24.20
CA ALA A 101 6.14 -1.96 24.38
C ALA A 101 5.88 -3.48 24.31
N ASP A 102 4.76 -3.95 24.85
CA ASP A 102 4.39 -5.36 24.84
C ASP A 102 4.08 -5.84 23.41
N LYS A 103 3.35 -5.05 22.61
CA LYS A 103 3.09 -5.36 21.19
C LYS A 103 4.38 -5.34 20.36
N ILE A 104 5.29 -4.40 20.63
CA ILE A 104 6.61 -4.39 19.98
C ILE A 104 7.40 -5.65 20.35
N ALA A 105 7.30 -6.11 21.59
CA ALA A 105 7.94 -7.37 22.01
C ALA A 105 7.34 -8.59 21.30
N VAL A 106 6.03 -8.60 21.03
CA VAL A 106 5.36 -9.63 20.21
C VAL A 106 5.91 -9.58 18.77
N LEU A 107 5.96 -8.39 18.14
CA LEU A 107 6.53 -8.25 16.79
C LEU A 107 7.97 -8.73 16.72
N LYS A 108 8.79 -8.42 17.73
CA LYS A 108 10.21 -8.83 17.80
C LYS A 108 10.39 -10.35 17.87
N LYS A 109 9.44 -11.08 18.46
CA LYS A 109 9.47 -12.55 18.53
C LYS A 109 9.10 -13.20 17.20
N SER A 110 8.36 -12.49 16.35
CA SER A 110 7.88 -12.99 15.07
C SER A 110 8.92 -12.80 13.95
N LYS A 111 8.61 -13.28 12.76
CA LYS A 111 9.40 -13.07 11.54
C LYS A 111 9.13 -11.71 10.87
N CYS A 112 8.30 -10.86 11.48
CA CYS A 112 8.07 -9.50 11.00
C CYS A 112 9.38 -8.72 10.96
N ASN A 113 9.74 -8.21 9.78
CA ASN A 113 11.00 -7.50 9.58
C ASN A 113 10.81 -6.07 9.01
N ARG A 114 9.56 -5.64 8.74
CA ARG A 114 9.22 -4.29 8.30
C ARG A 114 7.96 -3.78 9.00
N VAL A 115 8.01 -2.54 9.47
CA VAL A 115 6.84 -1.86 10.09
C VAL A 115 6.52 -0.60 9.31
N SER A 116 5.24 -0.44 8.87
CA SER A 116 4.75 0.79 8.24
C SER A 116 3.87 1.56 9.22
N LEU A 117 4.24 2.81 9.52
CA LEU A 117 3.57 3.64 10.51
C LEU A 117 2.74 4.73 9.86
N GLY A 118 1.44 4.71 10.07
CA GLY A 118 0.53 5.77 9.62
C GLY A 118 0.69 7.07 10.42
N VAL A 119 1.75 7.83 10.16
CA VAL A 119 2.05 9.11 10.81
C VAL A 119 1.15 10.23 10.29
N GLN A 120 1.00 10.35 8.99
CA GLN A 120 0.20 11.30 8.21
C GLN A 120 0.72 12.75 8.25
N THR A 121 1.03 13.29 9.39
CA THR A 121 1.62 14.63 9.62
C THR A 121 2.18 14.73 11.03
N PHE A 122 3.14 15.64 11.25
CA PHE A 122 3.69 15.95 12.58
C PHE A 122 2.95 17.11 13.27
N ASP A 123 1.95 17.72 12.61
CA ASP A 123 1.16 18.81 13.20
C ASP A 123 -0.04 18.24 13.98
N ASP A 124 -0.03 18.38 15.31
CA ASP A 124 -1.08 17.87 16.20
C ASP A 124 -2.48 18.47 15.91
N ARG A 125 -2.55 19.70 15.39
CA ARG A 125 -3.82 20.33 15.01
C ARG A 125 -4.36 19.68 13.74
N MET A 126 -3.46 19.39 12.80
CA MET A 126 -3.81 18.73 11.56
C MET A 126 -4.19 17.25 11.82
N LEU A 127 -3.46 16.53 12.70
CA LEU A 127 -3.83 15.17 13.13
C LEU A 127 -5.28 15.11 13.65
N LYS A 128 -5.66 16.04 14.54
CA LYS A 128 -7.04 16.14 15.03
C LYS A 128 -8.03 16.46 13.92
N LYS A 129 -7.66 17.34 12.98
CA LYS A 129 -8.52 17.75 11.85
C LYS A 129 -8.82 16.62 10.89
N ILE A 130 -7.88 15.67 10.71
CA ILE A 130 -8.05 14.49 9.86
C ILE A 130 -8.59 13.26 10.62
N GLY A 131 -8.84 13.38 11.93
CA GLY A 131 -9.42 12.32 12.75
C GLY A 131 -8.42 11.27 13.25
N ARG A 132 -7.14 11.66 13.46
CA ARG A 132 -6.12 10.79 14.07
C ARG A 132 -6.16 10.90 15.59
N SER A 133 -5.86 9.80 16.27
CA SER A 133 -5.87 9.71 17.75
C SER A 133 -4.51 9.97 18.38
N HIS A 134 -3.42 9.78 17.63
CA HIS A 134 -2.05 10.01 18.12
C HIS A 134 -1.62 11.48 17.97
N ASN A 135 -0.51 11.82 18.59
CA ASN A 135 0.15 13.10 18.54
C ASN A 135 1.62 12.98 18.15
N GLN A 136 2.30 14.12 17.94
CA GLN A 136 3.70 14.16 17.53
C GLN A 136 4.63 13.42 18.51
N ALA A 137 4.45 13.56 19.82
CA ALA A 137 5.29 12.88 20.81
C ALA A 137 5.24 11.36 20.65
N GLN A 138 4.04 10.80 20.47
CA GLN A 138 3.85 9.36 20.26
C GLN A 138 4.50 8.85 18.97
N ILE A 139 4.64 9.68 17.92
CA ILE A 139 5.38 9.31 16.72
C ILE A 139 6.84 9.05 17.06
N TYR A 140 7.50 9.99 17.73
CA TYR A 140 8.91 9.85 18.12
C TYR A 140 9.13 8.70 19.09
N GLU A 141 8.26 8.56 20.10
CA GLU A 141 8.32 7.48 21.10
C GLU A 141 8.21 6.10 20.43
N THR A 142 7.24 5.93 19.52
CA THR A 142 7.03 4.65 18.81
C THR A 142 8.22 4.29 17.94
N ILE A 143 8.77 5.25 17.18
CA ILE A 143 9.92 5.01 16.31
C ILE A 143 11.17 4.69 17.14
N ALA A 144 11.41 5.40 18.24
CA ALA A 144 12.51 5.13 19.15
C ALA A 144 12.41 3.71 19.74
N ALA A 145 11.20 3.31 20.19
CA ALA A 145 10.96 1.98 20.74
C ALA A 145 11.16 0.86 19.69
N LEU A 146 10.72 1.07 18.46
CA LEU A 146 10.98 0.12 17.36
C LEU A 146 12.46 -0.04 17.05
N LYS A 147 13.21 1.07 17.00
CA LYS A 147 14.67 1.05 16.79
C LYS A 147 15.39 0.33 17.94
N GLU A 148 15.01 0.60 19.18
CA GLU A 148 15.54 -0.07 20.36
C GLU A 148 15.25 -1.59 20.34
N ALA A 149 14.07 -1.96 19.86
CA ALA A 149 13.71 -3.37 19.65
C ALA A 149 14.48 -4.04 18.49
N GLY A 150 15.20 -3.29 17.66
CA GLY A 150 16.03 -3.78 16.56
C GLY A 150 15.37 -3.75 15.20
N PHE A 151 14.23 -3.05 15.04
CA PHE A 151 13.62 -2.83 13.73
C PHE A 151 14.40 -1.73 12.98
N HIS A 152 14.98 -2.09 11.84
CA HIS A 152 15.73 -1.18 10.95
C HIS A 152 14.93 -0.80 9.70
N ASN A 153 14.02 -1.67 9.26
CA ASN A 153 13.14 -1.40 8.12
C ASN A 153 11.82 -0.80 8.61
N ILE A 154 11.85 0.51 8.88
CA ILE A 154 10.71 1.29 9.32
C ILE A 154 10.30 2.22 8.19
N SER A 155 9.01 2.21 7.83
CA SER A 155 8.37 3.16 6.94
C SER A 155 7.46 4.10 7.72
N ILE A 156 7.35 5.34 7.28
CA ILE A 156 6.28 6.23 7.70
C ILE A 156 5.43 6.63 6.50
N ASP A 157 4.13 6.73 6.72
CA ASP A 157 3.20 7.24 5.73
C ASP A 157 2.84 8.68 6.09
N LEU A 158 3.01 9.62 5.14
CA LEU A 158 2.66 11.03 5.25
C LEU A 158 1.64 11.39 4.18
N ILE A 159 0.77 12.34 4.50
CA ILE A 159 -0.19 12.89 3.55
C ILE A 159 0.10 14.38 3.37
N TYR A 160 0.28 14.81 2.12
CA TYR A 160 0.33 16.23 1.76
C TYR A 160 -0.97 16.66 1.08
N ALA A 161 -1.10 17.95 0.78
CA ALA A 161 -2.34 18.56 0.28
C ALA A 161 -3.55 18.37 1.21
N LEU A 162 -3.32 18.23 2.53
CA LEU A 162 -4.39 18.14 3.53
C LEU A 162 -5.23 19.43 3.55
N PRO A 163 -6.51 19.38 3.99
CA PRO A 163 -7.39 20.55 4.00
C PRO A 163 -6.80 21.73 4.76
N GLY A 164 -6.49 22.81 4.05
CA GLY A 164 -5.88 24.03 4.59
C GLY A 164 -4.42 23.87 5.01
N GLN A 165 -3.72 22.86 4.54
CA GLN A 165 -2.28 22.68 4.73
C GLN A 165 -1.52 23.73 3.90
N THR A 166 -0.49 24.32 4.48
CA THR A 166 0.40 25.28 3.81
C THR A 166 1.70 24.65 3.39
N MET A 167 2.43 25.31 2.48
CA MET A 167 3.76 24.88 2.04
C MET A 167 4.74 24.78 3.22
N GLU A 168 4.70 25.73 4.17
CA GLU A 168 5.56 25.73 5.35
C GLU A 168 5.32 24.49 6.24
N GLN A 169 4.07 24.02 6.31
CA GLN A 169 3.74 22.80 7.06
C GLN A 169 4.27 21.53 6.35
N VAL A 170 4.30 21.51 5.03
CA VAL A 170 4.93 20.42 4.26
C VAL A 170 6.44 20.43 4.48
N VAL A 171 7.08 21.59 4.42
CA VAL A 171 8.51 21.76 4.70
C VAL A 171 8.86 21.26 6.12
N ASP A 172 8.09 21.64 7.12
CA ASP A 172 8.27 21.18 8.52
C ASP A 172 8.09 19.67 8.65
N ASN A 173 7.06 19.08 7.99
CA ASN A 173 6.82 17.64 8.01
C ASN A 173 8.00 16.87 7.39
N VAL A 174 8.50 17.30 6.24
CA VAL A 174 9.64 16.65 5.57
C VAL A 174 10.91 16.75 6.43
N ALA A 175 11.18 17.92 7.00
CA ALA A 175 12.33 18.13 7.90
C ALA A 175 12.27 17.17 9.10
N LYS A 176 11.13 17.09 9.79
CA LYS A 176 10.92 16.18 10.92
C LYS A 176 11.02 14.69 10.53
N ALA A 177 10.51 14.34 9.35
CA ALA A 177 10.64 12.98 8.82
C ALA A 177 12.10 12.59 8.58
N LEU A 178 12.91 13.50 8.05
CA LEU A 178 14.34 13.30 7.83
C LEU A 178 15.13 13.17 9.16
N GLU A 179 14.73 13.89 10.22
CA GLU A 179 15.33 13.77 11.56
C GLU A 179 15.14 12.37 12.18
N LEU A 180 14.11 11.63 11.76
CA LEU A 180 13.87 10.29 12.27
C LEU A 180 14.90 9.26 11.85
N ASP A 181 15.73 9.54 10.87
CA ASP A 181 16.75 8.62 10.33
C ASP A 181 16.17 7.21 10.07
N ILE A 182 15.12 7.14 9.30
CA ILE A 182 14.46 5.92 8.83
C ILE A 182 14.70 5.73 7.33
N PRO A 183 14.66 4.49 6.82
CA PRO A 183 15.04 4.23 5.44
C PRO A 183 13.93 4.42 4.40
N HIS A 184 12.66 4.53 4.80
CA HIS A 184 11.54 4.52 3.87
C HIS A 184 10.44 5.50 4.27
N MET A 185 9.85 6.18 3.28
CA MET A 185 8.73 7.12 3.46
C MET A 185 7.73 6.95 2.31
N SER A 186 6.45 6.88 2.66
CA SER A 186 5.35 6.99 1.70
C SER A 186 4.73 8.38 1.83
N LEU A 187 4.64 9.12 0.73
CA LEU A 187 4.04 10.47 0.71
C LEU A 187 2.92 10.49 -0.33
N TYR A 188 1.69 10.54 0.17
CA TYR A 188 0.48 10.52 -0.64
C TYR A 188 -0.12 11.92 -0.72
N SER A 189 -0.55 12.35 -1.92
CA SER A 189 -1.52 13.43 -2.02
C SER A 189 -2.86 12.98 -1.45
N LEU A 190 -3.58 13.89 -0.78
CA LEU A 190 -4.92 13.58 -0.28
C LEU A 190 -5.89 13.42 -1.44
N ILE A 191 -6.39 12.20 -1.63
CA ILE A 191 -7.48 11.90 -2.55
C ILE A 191 -8.81 11.88 -1.78
N LEU A 192 -9.84 12.51 -2.32
CA LEU A 192 -11.19 12.51 -1.74
C LEU A 192 -11.98 11.31 -2.26
N GLU A 193 -12.08 10.29 -1.44
CA GLU A 193 -12.80 9.07 -1.77
C GLU A 193 -14.27 9.11 -1.35
N ASN A 194 -15.12 8.45 -2.14
CA ASN A 194 -16.55 8.34 -1.83
C ASN A 194 -16.78 7.66 -0.48
N HIS A 195 -17.90 7.99 0.17
CA HIS A 195 -18.28 7.45 1.48
C HIS A 195 -17.39 7.86 2.65
N THR A 196 -16.48 8.82 2.46
CA THR A 196 -15.65 9.40 3.52
C THR A 196 -16.30 10.64 4.16
N VAL A 197 -15.85 10.97 5.38
CA VAL A 197 -16.30 12.22 6.04
C VAL A 197 -15.85 13.44 5.23
N PHE A 198 -14.64 13.40 4.66
CA PHE A 198 -14.11 14.50 3.86
C PHE A 198 -14.89 14.73 2.57
N MET A 199 -15.26 13.68 1.84
CA MET A 199 -16.13 13.83 0.66
C MET A 199 -17.48 14.44 1.02
N ASN A 200 -18.08 14.05 2.15
CA ASN A 200 -19.33 14.63 2.62
C ASN A 200 -19.17 16.13 3.00
N ARG A 201 -18.04 16.54 3.57
CA ARG A 201 -17.72 17.94 3.86
C ARG A 201 -17.49 18.72 2.56
N GLN A 202 -16.80 18.16 1.59
CA GLN A 202 -16.57 18.74 0.27
C GLN A 202 -17.89 19.03 -0.46
N ARG A 203 -18.79 18.05 -0.50
CA ARG A 203 -20.13 18.20 -1.12
C ARG A 203 -20.98 19.31 -0.47
N ARG A 204 -20.71 19.62 0.81
CA ARG A 204 -21.38 20.70 1.55
C ARG A 204 -20.65 22.04 1.46
N GLY A 205 -19.55 22.13 0.71
CA GLY A 205 -18.71 23.35 0.62
C GLY A 205 -17.91 23.66 1.89
N ASN A 206 -17.74 22.69 2.80
CA ASN A 206 -17.10 22.84 4.11
C ASN A 206 -15.69 22.24 4.18
N LEU A 207 -15.07 21.97 3.04
CA LEU A 207 -13.69 21.47 2.95
C LEU A 207 -12.93 22.31 1.94
N HIS A 208 -11.79 22.86 2.34
CA HIS A 208 -10.93 23.66 1.47
C HIS A 208 -9.60 22.94 1.30
N LEU A 209 -9.38 22.42 0.10
CA LEU A 209 -8.12 21.83 -0.31
C LEU A 209 -7.19 22.88 -0.93
N PRO A 210 -5.86 22.68 -0.90
CA PRO A 210 -4.95 23.41 -1.78
C PRO A 210 -5.41 23.30 -3.24
N ASN A 211 -5.08 24.26 -4.08
CA ASN A 211 -5.31 24.14 -5.52
C ASN A 211 -4.23 23.25 -6.15
N GLU A 212 -4.45 22.82 -7.39
CA GLU A 212 -3.56 21.92 -8.12
C GLU A 212 -2.13 22.48 -8.28
N ASP A 213 -1.96 23.79 -8.47
CA ASP A 213 -0.64 24.41 -8.58
C ASP A 213 0.13 24.29 -7.25
N VAL A 214 -0.54 24.56 -6.12
CA VAL A 214 0.05 24.45 -4.78
C VAL A 214 0.37 22.98 -4.45
N GLU A 215 -0.50 22.05 -4.83
CA GLU A 215 -0.26 20.63 -4.66
C GLU A 215 0.96 20.15 -5.47
N SER A 216 1.09 20.63 -6.70
CA SER A 216 2.24 20.38 -7.56
C SER A 216 3.54 20.92 -6.96
N ASP A 217 3.51 22.17 -6.42
CA ASP A 217 4.66 22.77 -5.75
C ASP A 217 5.07 21.97 -4.49
N MET A 218 4.08 21.46 -3.72
CA MET A 218 4.34 20.61 -2.58
C MET A 218 5.06 19.31 -3.00
N PHE A 219 4.58 18.67 -4.06
CA PHE A 219 5.20 17.45 -4.57
C PHE A 219 6.61 17.68 -5.13
N ASP A 220 6.81 18.77 -5.88
CA ASP A 220 8.14 19.15 -6.38
C ASP A 220 9.14 19.39 -5.24
N TYR A 221 8.73 20.05 -4.17
CA TYR A 221 9.56 20.25 -2.98
C TYR A 221 9.92 18.91 -2.32
N ILE A 222 8.92 18.03 -2.13
CA ILE A 222 9.12 16.69 -1.53
C ILE A 222 10.16 15.91 -2.34
N LEU A 223 10.00 15.83 -3.67
CA LEU A 223 10.93 15.15 -4.56
C LEU A 223 12.36 15.67 -4.38
N GLN A 224 12.55 16.99 -4.51
CA GLN A 224 13.86 17.61 -4.45
C GLN A 224 14.55 17.44 -3.10
N GLU A 225 13.78 17.62 -2.00
CA GLU A 225 14.37 17.56 -0.67
C GLU A 225 14.71 16.14 -0.25
N LEU A 226 13.88 15.15 -0.59
CA LEU A 226 14.18 13.74 -0.31
C LEU A 226 15.35 13.22 -1.18
N GLU A 227 15.40 13.54 -2.46
CA GLU A 227 16.54 13.18 -3.33
C GLU A 227 17.86 13.77 -2.82
N LYS A 228 17.86 15.04 -2.41
CA LYS A 228 19.02 15.72 -1.81
C LYS A 228 19.51 15.03 -0.53
N ASN A 229 18.61 14.37 0.21
CA ASN A 229 18.92 13.64 1.45
C ASN A 229 19.14 12.14 1.21
N GLY A 230 19.35 11.71 -0.04
CA GLY A 230 19.75 10.35 -0.41
C GLY A 230 18.60 9.34 -0.47
N PHE A 231 17.37 9.81 -0.56
CA PHE A 231 16.22 8.95 -0.86
C PHE A 231 16.02 8.85 -2.37
N GLU A 232 15.67 7.67 -2.83
CA GLU A 232 15.26 7.42 -4.20
C GLU A 232 13.73 7.34 -4.29
N HIS A 233 13.12 8.11 -5.19
CA HIS A 233 11.74 7.94 -5.58
C HIS A 233 11.64 6.71 -6.47
N TYR A 234 11.23 5.54 -5.92
CA TYR A 234 11.29 4.28 -6.66
C TYR A 234 9.96 3.87 -7.31
N GLU A 235 8.84 4.42 -6.82
CA GLU A 235 7.51 4.33 -7.42
C GLU A 235 6.66 5.54 -6.99
N ILE A 236 5.43 5.64 -7.46
CA ILE A 236 4.63 6.87 -7.50
C ILE A 236 4.54 7.67 -6.18
N SER A 237 4.46 7.00 -5.04
CA SER A 237 4.28 7.64 -3.73
C SER A 237 5.38 7.31 -2.72
N ASN A 238 6.32 6.43 -3.07
CA ASN A 238 7.27 5.88 -2.14
C ASN A 238 8.72 6.29 -2.42
N PHE A 239 9.39 6.64 -1.33
CA PHE A 239 10.79 7.10 -1.29
C PHE A 239 11.58 6.22 -0.34
N THR A 240 12.78 5.83 -0.74
CA THR A 240 13.60 4.90 0.04
C THR A 240 15.08 5.22 -0.05
N LYS A 241 15.82 4.86 1.00
CA LYS A 241 17.27 4.66 0.88
C LYS A 241 17.51 3.35 0.13
N PRO A 242 18.55 3.23 -0.71
CA PRO A 242 18.83 2.03 -1.50
C PRO A 242 18.77 0.74 -0.68
N GLY A 243 18.02 -0.25 -1.17
CA GLY A 243 17.89 -1.58 -0.54
C GLY A 243 16.75 -1.71 0.47
N PHE A 244 15.94 -0.67 0.67
CA PHE A 244 14.77 -0.69 1.56
C PHE A 244 13.43 -0.48 0.82
N GLU A 245 13.41 -0.68 -0.50
CA GLU A 245 12.18 -0.68 -1.29
C GLU A 245 11.19 -1.71 -0.72
N SER A 246 9.89 -1.36 -0.62
CA SER A 246 8.88 -2.34 -0.26
C SER A 246 8.74 -3.38 -1.37
N ARG A 247 9.22 -4.59 -1.11
CA ARG A 247 9.16 -5.72 -2.04
C ARG A 247 7.72 -6.12 -2.32
N HIS A 248 6.85 -6.01 -1.32
CA HIS A 248 5.44 -6.32 -1.47
C HIS A 248 4.75 -5.30 -2.39
N ASN A 249 5.03 -3.99 -2.25
CA ASN A 249 4.48 -2.97 -3.15
C ASN A 249 5.02 -3.13 -4.58
N LEU A 250 6.32 -3.41 -4.73
CA LEU A 250 6.91 -3.65 -6.05
C LEU A 250 6.25 -4.85 -6.75
N MET A 251 5.85 -5.89 -6.00
CA MET A 251 5.12 -7.02 -6.56
C MET A 251 3.78 -6.60 -7.18
N TYR A 252 3.04 -5.66 -6.56
CA TYR A 252 1.82 -5.10 -7.17
C TYR A 252 2.11 -4.34 -8.46
N TRP A 253 3.14 -3.48 -8.44
CA TRP A 253 3.56 -2.72 -9.62
C TRP A 253 4.15 -3.60 -10.75
N ASP A 254 4.64 -4.78 -10.40
CA ASP A 254 5.05 -5.81 -11.36
C ASP A 254 3.88 -6.61 -11.91
N ASN A 255 2.65 -6.26 -11.59
CA ASN A 255 1.45 -6.99 -11.96
C ASN A 255 1.59 -8.50 -11.68
N SER A 256 2.16 -8.82 -10.53
CA SER A 256 2.35 -10.20 -10.08
C SER A 256 1.10 -10.72 -9.37
N GLU A 257 0.85 -12.01 -9.48
CA GLU A 257 -0.24 -12.66 -8.76
C GLU A 257 0.05 -12.74 -7.27
N TYR A 258 -1.00 -12.64 -6.43
CA TYR A 258 -0.91 -12.68 -4.98
C TYR A 258 -2.23 -13.13 -4.33
N TYR A 259 -2.11 -13.69 -3.13
CA TYR A 259 -3.26 -14.05 -2.31
C TYR A 259 -3.74 -12.85 -1.49
N GLY A 260 -5.05 -12.55 -1.56
CA GLY A 260 -5.72 -11.58 -0.70
C GLY A 260 -6.62 -12.30 0.31
N LEU A 261 -6.30 -12.23 1.59
CA LEU A 261 -6.95 -12.96 2.69
C LEU A 261 -7.60 -11.98 3.67
N GLY A 262 -8.70 -12.40 4.27
CA GLY A 262 -9.45 -11.56 5.22
C GLY A 262 -10.60 -10.78 4.56
N ALA A 263 -11.45 -10.21 5.40
CA ALA A 263 -12.67 -9.51 5.00
C ALA A 263 -12.35 -8.24 4.19
N GLY A 264 -12.84 -8.17 2.96
CA GLY A 264 -12.63 -7.03 2.07
C GLY A 264 -11.29 -7.01 1.33
N ALA A 265 -10.42 -8.00 1.55
CA ALA A 265 -9.18 -8.16 0.81
C ALA A 265 -9.44 -8.42 -0.68
N SER A 266 -8.60 -7.88 -1.54
CA SER A 266 -8.53 -8.24 -2.96
C SER A 266 -7.34 -9.15 -3.20
N GLY A 267 -7.43 -10.00 -4.22
CA GLY A 267 -6.36 -10.88 -4.65
C GLY A 267 -6.33 -11.04 -6.17
N TYR A 268 -5.23 -11.58 -6.68
CA TYR A 268 -5.03 -11.87 -8.08
C TYR A 268 -4.35 -13.23 -8.22
N ILE A 269 -5.04 -14.22 -8.75
CA ILE A 269 -4.57 -15.62 -8.85
C ILE A 269 -5.04 -16.21 -10.17
N ASP A 270 -4.14 -16.85 -10.90
CA ASP A 270 -4.48 -17.55 -12.15
C ASP A 270 -5.16 -16.68 -13.22
N GLY A 271 -4.79 -15.39 -13.27
CA GLY A 271 -5.41 -14.40 -14.18
C GLY A 271 -6.79 -13.95 -13.73
N MET A 272 -7.21 -14.29 -12.51
CA MET A 272 -8.49 -13.91 -11.93
C MET A 272 -8.30 -12.89 -10.80
N ARG A 273 -8.89 -11.71 -10.94
CA ARG A 273 -9.07 -10.75 -9.86
C ARG A 273 -10.24 -11.18 -8.99
N TYR A 274 -10.10 -11.10 -7.68
CA TYR A 274 -11.21 -11.34 -6.77
C TYR A 274 -11.19 -10.37 -5.59
N ARG A 275 -12.34 -10.21 -4.96
CA ARG A 275 -12.49 -9.46 -3.71
C ARG A 275 -13.29 -10.28 -2.71
N ASN A 276 -12.84 -10.33 -1.47
CA ASN A 276 -13.54 -10.97 -0.38
C ASN A 276 -14.72 -10.11 0.13
N ARG A 277 -15.70 -10.75 0.77
CA ARG A 277 -16.82 -10.05 1.43
C ARG A 277 -16.29 -9.13 2.50
N GLY A 278 -16.70 -7.84 2.46
CA GLY A 278 -16.27 -6.82 3.43
C GLY A 278 -16.92 -6.93 4.81
N PRO A 279 -18.27 -7.09 4.91
CA PRO A 279 -18.93 -7.18 6.23
C PRO A 279 -18.49 -8.42 7.00
N ILE A 280 -18.02 -8.25 8.24
CA ILE A 280 -17.42 -9.32 9.08
C ILE A 280 -18.34 -10.54 9.20
N GLN A 281 -19.63 -10.34 9.50
CA GLN A 281 -20.57 -11.46 9.65
C GLN A 281 -20.75 -12.28 8.37
N HIS A 282 -20.71 -11.61 7.21
CA HIS A 282 -20.76 -12.30 5.92
C HIS A 282 -19.47 -13.05 5.61
N TYR A 283 -18.34 -12.46 6.01
CA TYR A 283 -17.03 -13.13 5.92
C TYR A 283 -17.01 -14.40 6.76
N LEU A 284 -17.32 -14.30 8.07
CA LEU A 284 -17.37 -15.43 8.99
C LEU A 284 -18.28 -16.57 8.49
N LYS A 285 -19.47 -16.21 8.00
CA LYS A 285 -20.40 -17.17 7.42
C LYS A 285 -19.80 -17.88 6.21
N SER A 286 -19.20 -17.11 5.29
CA SER A 286 -18.63 -17.66 4.06
C SER A 286 -17.46 -18.61 4.33
N ILE A 287 -16.55 -18.24 5.26
CA ILE A 287 -15.44 -19.10 5.66
C ILE A 287 -15.97 -20.42 6.23
N ARG A 288 -16.94 -20.36 7.12
CA ARG A 288 -17.54 -21.55 7.72
C ARG A 288 -18.19 -22.50 6.72
N GLU A 289 -18.82 -21.93 5.68
CA GLU A 289 -19.56 -22.70 4.66
C GLU A 289 -18.67 -23.19 3.52
N LYS A 290 -17.60 -22.44 3.16
CA LYS A 290 -16.85 -22.64 1.91
C LYS A 290 -15.33 -22.71 2.08
N GLY A 291 -14.81 -22.30 3.24
CA GLY A 291 -13.37 -22.15 3.48
C GLY A 291 -12.77 -20.85 2.91
N HIS A 292 -13.49 -20.13 2.07
CA HIS A 292 -13.05 -18.86 1.49
C HIS A 292 -14.19 -17.84 1.41
N SER A 293 -13.86 -16.54 1.18
CA SER A 293 -14.87 -15.48 1.19
C SER A 293 -14.97 -14.68 -0.11
N ARG A 294 -14.53 -15.24 -1.24
CA ARG A 294 -14.59 -14.56 -2.53
C ARG A 294 -16.04 -14.18 -2.89
N LEU A 295 -16.24 -12.93 -3.28
CA LEU A 295 -17.54 -12.39 -3.67
C LEU A 295 -17.58 -12.00 -5.14
N HIS A 296 -16.56 -11.28 -5.60
CA HIS A 296 -16.39 -10.90 -7.01
C HIS A 296 -15.20 -11.65 -7.56
N GLU A 297 -15.40 -12.33 -8.67
CA GLU A 297 -14.37 -13.07 -9.39
C GLU A 297 -14.46 -12.65 -10.85
N GLU A 298 -13.37 -12.12 -11.39
CA GLU A 298 -13.28 -11.60 -12.74
C GLU A 298 -12.02 -12.15 -13.40
N PHE A 299 -12.21 -12.92 -14.48
CA PHE A 299 -11.10 -13.39 -15.28
C PHE A 299 -10.73 -12.33 -16.30
N LEU A 300 -9.51 -11.82 -16.19
CA LEU A 300 -9.01 -10.82 -17.10
C LEU A 300 -8.69 -11.44 -18.47
N SER A 301 -9.20 -10.83 -19.53
CA SER A 301 -8.78 -11.11 -20.91
C SER A 301 -7.28 -10.79 -21.07
N GLN A 302 -6.66 -11.29 -22.14
CA GLN A 302 -5.26 -10.96 -22.43
C GLN A 302 -5.07 -9.46 -22.65
N THR A 303 -6.04 -8.77 -23.26
CA THR A 303 -6.04 -7.32 -23.47
C THR A 303 -6.00 -6.59 -22.13
N GLU A 304 -6.91 -6.89 -21.21
CA GLU A 304 -6.95 -6.27 -19.89
C GLU A 304 -5.68 -6.54 -19.07
N GLN A 305 -5.10 -7.75 -19.17
CA GLN A 305 -3.82 -8.05 -18.52
C GLN A 305 -2.65 -7.21 -19.07
N MET A 306 -2.65 -6.94 -20.40
CA MET A 306 -1.64 -6.07 -21.03
C MET A 306 -1.81 -4.60 -20.62
N GLU A 307 -3.06 -4.11 -20.56
CA GLU A 307 -3.37 -2.76 -20.09
C GLU A 307 -2.95 -2.56 -18.64
N GLU A 308 -3.26 -3.53 -17.75
CA GLU A 308 -2.80 -3.50 -16.37
C GLU A 308 -1.27 -3.55 -16.24
N GLU A 309 -0.57 -4.32 -17.08
CA GLU A 309 0.90 -4.37 -17.10
C GLU A 309 1.49 -2.99 -17.39
N MET A 310 0.91 -2.25 -18.34
CA MET A 310 1.31 -0.88 -18.65
C MET A 310 0.96 0.09 -17.53
N PHE A 311 -0.29 0.05 -17.06
CA PHE A 311 -0.80 0.94 -16.01
C PHE A 311 -0.01 0.81 -14.70
N LEU A 312 0.24 -0.43 -14.25
CA LEU A 312 0.96 -0.70 -13.02
C LEU A 312 2.48 -0.51 -13.18
N GLY A 313 3.03 -1.02 -14.27
CA GLY A 313 4.48 -1.00 -14.50
C GLY A 313 5.05 0.41 -14.69
N LEU A 314 4.32 1.31 -15.34
CA LEU A 314 4.73 2.71 -15.51
C LEU A 314 4.74 3.51 -14.20
N ARG A 315 4.10 3.02 -13.13
CA ARG A 315 4.18 3.64 -11.80
C ARG A 315 5.54 3.48 -11.12
N LYS A 316 6.37 2.54 -11.59
CA LYS A 316 7.74 2.37 -11.10
C LYS A 316 8.72 3.31 -11.80
N LYS A 317 9.74 3.79 -11.09
CA LYS A 317 10.87 4.50 -11.68
C LYS A 317 11.59 3.66 -12.75
N THR A 318 11.66 2.34 -12.54
CA THR A 318 12.22 1.41 -13.52
C THR A 318 11.34 1.23 -14.75
N GLY A 319 10.03 1.47 -14.62
CA GLY A 319 9.08 1.37 -15.73
C GLY A 319 8.73 -0.06 -16.12
N VAL A 320 8.38 -0.26 -17.38
CA VAL A 320 7.98 -1.53 -18.00
C VAL A 320 9.12 -2.10 -18.83
N SER A 321 9.47 -3.37 -18.61
CA SER A 321 10.39 -4.10 -19.48
C SER A 321 9.64 -4.60 -20.71
N ILE A 322 10.05 -4.15 -21.89
CA ILE A 322 9.49 -4.57 -23.17
C ILE A 322 9.75 -6.07 -23.38
N GLU A 323 10.93 -6.56 -23.02
CA GLU A 323 11.29 -7.97 -23.14
C GLU A 323 10.37 -8.86 -22.28
N ARG A 324 10.21 -8.51 -21.00
CA ARG A 324 9.30 -9.23 -20.10
C ARG A 324 7.84 -9.20 -20.59
N PHE A 325 7.39 -8.07 -21.16
CA PHE A 325 6.06 -7.95 -21.75
C PHE A 325 5.88 -8.94 -22.90
N GLU A 326 6.83 -8.98 -23.86
CA GLU A 326 6.80 -9.89 -25.00
C GLU A 326 6.86 -11.37 -24.56
N GLU A 327 7.69 -11.70 -23.58
CA GLU A 327 7.75 -13.05 -22.98
C GLU A 327 6.43 -13.45 -22.30
N LYS A 328 5.83 -12.52 -21.55
CA LYS A 328 4.59 -12.78 -20.77
C LYS A 328 3.39 -12.98 -21.68
N PHE A 329 3.25 -12.20 -22.74
CA PHE A 329 2.06 -12.16 -23.57
C PHE A 329 2.20 -12.86 -24.92
N GLY A 330 3.43 -13.16 -25.34
CA GLY A 330 3.73 -13.84 -26.61
C GLY A 330 3.43 -13.00 -27.86
N ILE A 331 3.38 -11.69 -27.71
CA ILE A 331 3.13 -10.74 -28.82
C ILE A 331 4.22 -9.66 -28.85
N SER A 332 4.43 -9.06 -30.05
CA SER A 332 5.33 -7.93 -30.22
C SER A 332 4.79 -6.68 -29.50
N PHE A 333 5.61 -6.09 -28.65
CA PHE A 333 5.28 -4.82 -27.98
C PHE A 333 5.11 -3.68 -28.98
N GLU A 334 5.99 -3.64 -30.00
CA GLU A 334 5.95 -2.63 -31.06
C GLU A 334 4.63 -2.72 -31.86
N ASP A 335 4.17 -3.93 -32.20
CA ASP A 335 2.91 -4.12 -32.93
C ASP A 335 1.70 -3.67 -32.11
N ARG A 336 1.75 -3.83 -30.77
CA ARG A 336 0.64 -3.51 -29.87
C ARG A 336 0.61 -2.04 -29.46
N TYR A 337 1.75 -1.50 -29.02
CA TYR A 337 1.84 -0.19 -28.38
C TYR A 337 2.82 0.78 -29.06
N GLY A 338 3.49 0.38 -30.14
CA GLY A 338 4.55 1.19 -30.76
C GLY A 338 4.10 2.59 -31.13
N GLN A 339 2.88 2.77 -31.68
CA GLN A 339 2.38 4.11 -32.05
C GLN A 339 2.14 4.97 -30.81
N VAL A 340 1.46 4.43 -29.78
CA VAL A 340 1.21 5.13 -28.52
C VAL A 340 2.51 5.59 -27.85
N VAL A 341 3.52 4.71 -27.83
CA VAL A 341 4.83 5.02 -27.26
C VAL A 341 5.54 6.12 -28.04
N ARG A 342 5.51 6.09 -29.37
CA ARG A 342 6.11 7.16 -30.22
C ARG A 342 5.45 8.51 -29.92
N ASP A 343 4.12 8.54 -29.82
CA ASP A 343 3.37 9.78 -29.56
C ASP A 343 3.72 10.33 -28.17
N LEU A 344 3.68 9.50 -27.12
CA LEU A 344 4.03 9.90 -25.76
C LEU A 344 5.51 10.32 -25.61
N LYS A 345 6.44 9.69 -26.36
CA LYS A 345 7.85 10.12 -26.43
C LYS A 345 7.98 11.49 -27.09
N ASN A 346 7.27 11.76 -28.19
CA ASN A 346 7.26 13.06 -28.86
C ASN A 346 6.66 14.16 -27.97
N GLU A 347 5.68 13.84 -27.14
CA GLU A 347 5.11 14.74 -26.12
C GLU A 347 6.06 14.95 -24.93
N GLY A 348 7.15 14.18 -24.84
CA GLY A 348 8.11 14.23 -23.74
C GLY A 348 7.60 13.62 -22.43
N LEU A 349 6.61 12.72 -22.49
CA LEU A 349 6.00 12.06 -21.34
C LEU A 349 6.64 10.71 -21.00
N LEU A 350 7.15 10.01 -22.03
CA LEU A 350 7.88 8.75 -21.89
C LEU A 350 9.29 8.85 -22.43
N GLN A 351 10.14 7.99 -21.92
CA GLN A 351 11.49 7.71 -22.43
C GLN A 351 11.72 6.21 -22.45
N GLU A 352 12.58 5.77 -23.35
CA GLU A 352 12.98 4.38 -23.48
C GLU A 352 14.49 4.27 -23.48
N GLU A 353 15.01 3.35 -22.65
CA GLU A 353 16.43 3.04 -22.55
C GLU A 353 16.59 1.55 -22.30
N ASP A 354 17.43 0.88 -23.04
CA ASP A 354 17.73 -0.56 -22.91
C ASP A 354 16.47 -1.45 -22.87
N ARG A 355 15.46 -1.17 -23.69
CA ARG A 355 14.16 -1.85 -23.73
C ARG A 355 13.34 -1.71 -22.43
N TRP A 356 13.61 -0.67 -21.64
CA TRP A 356 12.77 -0.24 -20.54
C TRP A 356 12.04 1.05 -20.87
N LEU A 357 10.72 1.02 -20.77
CA LEU A 357 9.86 2.18 -21.00
C LEU A 357 9.53 2.83 -19.65
N ARG A 358 9.86 4.11 -19.50
CA ARG A 358 9.73 4.85 -18.23
C ARG A 358 9.01 6.17 -18.45
N MET A 359 8.30 6.64 -17.41
CA MET A 359 7.84 8.02 -17.41
C MET A 359 9.01 8.99 -17.24
N THR A 360 8.93 10.13 -17.93
CA THR A 360 9.79 11.29 -17.64
C THR A 360 9.28 12.01 -16.39
N LYS A 361 10.02 13.00 -15.86
CA LYS A 361 9.51 13.87 -14.79
C LYS A 361 8.15 14.48 -15.17
N LYS A 362 8.01 14.97 -16.42
CA LYS A 362 6.74 15.51 -16.93
C LYS A 362 5.64 14.44 -16.99
N GLY A 363 5.98 13.22 -17.39
CA GLY A 363 5.06 12.09 -17.42
C GLY A 363 4.54 11.68 -16.05
N LEU A 364 5.36 11.76 -14.99
CA LEU A 364 4.94 11.44 -13.63
C LEU A 364 3.79 12.34 -13.13
N PHE A 365 3.82 13.64 -13.47
CA PHE A 365 2.73 14.57 -13.11
C PHE A 365 1.44 14.32 -13.90
N LEU A 366 1.52 13.62 -15.04
CA LEU A 366 0.41 13.29 -15.91
C LEU A 366 0.20 11.76 -15.98
N GLY A 367 0.54 11.05 -14.90
CA GLY A 367 0.58 9.60 -14.86
C GLY A 367 -0.69 8.91 -15.30
N ASP A 368 -1.85 9.37 -14.86
CA ASP A 368 -3.14 8.81 -15.24
C ASP A 368 -3.43 9.07 -16.73
N THR A 369 -3.16 10.28 -17.24
CA THR A 369 -3.28 10.60 -18.68
C THR A 369 -2.36 9.73 -19.55
N VAL A 370 -1.14 9.47 -19.09
CA VAL A 370 -0.21 8.55 -19.78
C VAL A 370 -0.76 7.13 -19.78
N ALA A 371 -1.28 6.66 -18.65
CA ALA A 371 -1.79 5.31 -18.49
C ALA A 371 -3.05 5.07 -19.35
N GLU A 372 -3.97 6.03 -19.40
CA GLU A 372 -5.20 5.97 -20.22
C GLU A 372 -4.90 5.75 -21.72
N ARG A 373 -3.76 6.23 -22.22
CA ARG A 373 -3.36 6.06 -23.62
C ARG A 373 -3.05 4.61 -24.01
N PHE A 374 -2.84 3.73 -23.01
CA PHE A 374 -2.61 2.30 -23.24
C PHE A 374 -3.88 1.47 -23.19
N ILE A 375 -5.03 2.07 -22.85
CA ILE A 375 -6.35 1.42 -22.91
C ILE A 375 -6.71 1.26 -24.39
N ILE A 376 -7.13 0.07 -24.77
CA ILE A 376 -7.44 -0.30 -26.14
C ILE A 376 -8.97 -0.31 -26.27
N GLU A 377 -9.48 0.62 -27.03
CA GLU A 377 -10.87 0.58 -27.46
C GLU A 377 -11.03 -0.58 -28.48
N ASP A 378 -11.83 -1.60 -28.14
CA ASP A 378 -12.20 -2.71 -29.04
C ASP A 378 -13.14 -2.25 -30.15
#